data_ae295d67abb57bb655dbc15fda8d3874
#
_entry.id   ae295d67abb57bb655dbc15fda8d3874
#
_cell.length_a   1.000
_cell.length_b   1.000
_cell.length_c   1.000
_cell.angle_alpha   90.00
_cell.angle_beta   90.00
_cell.angle_gamma   90.00
#
_symmetry.space_group_name_H-M   'P 1'
#
loop_
_entity.id
_entity.type
_entity.pdbx_description
1 polymer ?
#
loop_
_entity_poly.entity_id
_entity_poly.type
_entity_poly.pdbx_seq_one_letter_code
_entity_poly.pdbx_strand_id
1 'polypeptide(L)'
;MKAFSKSFLMLATWAAMTLTSCSKVDNSAVGPQPTEPEKARYSVIVYGNAGGRMDHIIESVWERCKPLMKDGTVRVAFFYKYGKDSKDEPFRGQYAKPGDVVFFELTKDTKLEDISKDAFNSSEWPLYNPASLTYAINTVKENMPAEEYIFVLYGHGGGFDVNIDYPKDWRKDDVPANRRGVLYDEWIPTIAGAEAMDMYEFRDGIMDSEVSHFKGIFFHNCLMGNMEILDDIYDVSDYLITSMHVLSSDGTSIVELIKGLYDTSDFEAAAKQMFGRIKPGMSEEYSYDGVKINGDMNLIKTSEFNKLNPIFTKLAKRLVELYPTQKEAIDRAGDKTYKVDRSNPFFDALDYANKLAAETNDEQLKAIAAELKAAFDATFADRIGAYQKEDAPMKEFTLSLVLTDKEGYNKKTAWDYLFSKAYDFTDFSIITEWNKWLQTNTHVPTDNPTGQIF
;
A
#
# COMPACT_ATOMS: atom_id res chain seq x y z
N MET A 1 13.90 -13.70 19.91
CA MET A 1 14.23 -12.89 21.12
C MET A 1 15.63 -13.10 21.71
N LYS A 2 16.51 -13.95 21.18
CA LYS A 2 17.84 -14.16 21.78
C LYS A 2 19.02 -13.49 21.05
N ALA A 3 18.90 -13.16 19.79
CA ALA A 3 20.04 -12.62 19.03
C ALA A 3 20.10 -11.08 18.99
N PHE A 4 18.98 -10.40 18.86
CA PHE A 4 18.93 -8.96 19.06
C PHE A 4 19.32 -8.53 20.48
N SER A 5 19.08 -9.42 21.48
CA SER A 5 19.38 -9.18 22.90
C SER A 5 20.86 -9.03 23.21
N LYS A 6 21.79 -9.61 22.45
CA LYS A 6 23.22 -9.60 22.81
C LYS A 6 23.97 -8.36 22.34
N SER A 7 23.57 -7.75 21.25
CA SER A 7 24.14 -6.47 20.79
C SER A 7 23.47 -5.25 21.46
N PHE A 8 22.24 -5.40 21.91
CA PHE A 8 21.42 -4.34 22.51
C PHE A 8 21.65 -4.13 24.00
N LEU A 9 22.06 -5.15 24.74
CA LEU A 9 22.30 -5.01 26.19
C LEU A 9 23.53 -4.13 26.51
N MET A 10 24.39 -3.84 25.53
CA MET A 10 25.56 -2.94 25.77
C MET A 10 25.20 -1.45 25.62
N LEU A 11 24.15 -1.06 24.96
CA LEU A 11 23.76 0.36 24.86
C LEU A 11 22.76 0.80 25.96
N ALA A 12 21.85 -0.08 26.39
CA ALA A 12 20.88 0.24 27.44
C ALA A 12 21.51 0.41 28.85
N THR A 13 22.71 -0.11 29.09
CA THR A 13 23.39 0.02 30.38
C THR A 13 24.11 1.36 30.59
N TRP A 14 24.19 2.21 29.57
CA TRP A 14 24.86 3.54 29.69
C TRP A 14 23.88 4.68 30.02
N ALA A 15 22.60 4.54 29.78
CA ALA A 15 21.59 5.57 30.09
C ALA A 15 21.14 5.59 31.55
N ALA A 16 21.38 4.52 32.32
CA ALA A 16 20.91 4.39 33.71
C ALA A 16 21.90 4.83 34.77
N MET A 17 23.11 5.29 34.42
CA MET A 17 24.18 5.66 35.42
C MET A 17 24.39 7.16 35.64
N THR A 18 23.53 8.03 35.15
CA THR A 18 23.74 9.49 35.28
C THR A 18 22.88 10.21 36.33
N LEU A 19 22.17 9.51 37.19
CA LEU A 19 21.32 10.16 38.21
C LEU A 19 21.67 9.75 39.66
N THR A 20 22.93 9.84 40.08
CA THR A 20 23.24 10.01 41.51
C THR A 20 24.72 10.36 41.67
N SER A 21 25.06 11.63 41.82
CA SER A 21 26.04 12.11 42.80
C SER A 21 26.26 13.63 42.64
N CYS A 22 25.70 14.40 43.55
CA CYS A 22 26.21 15.74 43.81
C CYS A 22 27.50 15.62 44.61
N SER A 23 28.66 15.79 43.97
CA SER A 23 29.88 16.25 44.62
C SER A 23 30.71 17.04 43.62
N LYS A 24 31.18 18.21 44.06
CA LYS A 24 32.05 19.11 43.30
C LYS A 24 33.27 18.35 42.79
N VAL A 25 33.39 18.23 41.48
CA VAL A 25 34.60 17.76 40.82
C VAL A 25 35.03 18.79 39.78
N ASP A 26 36.31 19.08 39.80
CA ASP A 26 37.07 20.02 39.00
C ASP A 26 36.87 19.82 37.50
N ASN A 27 36.55 20.91 36.77
CA ASN A 27 36.17 20.93 35.35
C ASN A 27 37.44 20.97 34.45
N SER A 28 38.27 19.94 34.43
CA SER A 28 39.43 19.92 33.52
C SER A 28 39.72 18.62 32.80
N ALA A 29 38.73 17.77 32.60
CA ALA A 29 38.82 16.61 31.66
C ALA A 29 37.46 16.23 31.15
N VAL A 30 36.83 17.11 30.37
CA VAL A 30 35.72 16.68 29.51
C VAL A 30 36.35 15.98 28.32
N GLY A 31 36.43 14.65 28.38
CA GLY A 31 36.67 13.82 27.20
C GLY A 31 35.60 14.15 26.14
N PRO A 32 35.89 13.92 24.85
CA PRO A 32 34.90 14.19 23.82
C PRO A 32 33.60 13.48 24.20
N GLN A 33 32.52 14.26 24.34
CA GLN A 33 31.19 13.68 24.50
C GLN A 33 30.95 12.72 23.34
N PRO A 34 30.33 11.56 23.57
CA PRO A 34 29.90 10.72 22.48
C PRO A 34 29.08 11.60 21.55
N THR A 35 29.56 11.83 20.35
CA THR A 35 28.76 12.47 19.30
C THR A 35 27.53 11.59 19.07
N GLU A 36 26.34 12.17 19.20
CA GLU A 36 25.12 11.46 18.77
C GLU A 36 25.39 10.86 17.38
N PRO A 37 24.97 9.61 17.13
CA PRO A 37 25.15 9.02 15.82
C PRO A 37 24.57 9.96 14.77
N GLU A 38 25.35 10.24 13.73
CA GLU A 38 24.94 11.13 12.65
C GLU A 38 23.65 10.57 12.05
N LYS A 39 22.57 11.36 12.08
CA LYS A 39 21.27 10.95 11.56
C LYS A 39 21.36 10.77 10.05
N ALA A 40 20.88 9.64 9.56
CA ALA A 40 20.65 9.47 8.13
C ALA A 40 19.63 10.51 7.64
N ARG A 41 19.68 10.87 6.37
CA ARG A 41 18.64 11.68 5.78
C ARG A 41 17.34 10.88 5.68
N TYR A 42 17.44 9.62 5.25
CA TYR A 42 16.30 8.71 5.15
C TYR A 42 16.56 7.37 5.82
N SER A 43 15.59 6.89 6.58
CA SER A 43 15.47 5.47 6.92
C SER A 43 14.27 4.88 6.20
N VAL A 44 14.53 3.88 5.37
CA VAL A 44 13.53 3.16 4.58
C VAL A 44 13.20 1.85 5.29
N ILE A 45 11.94 1.62 5.57
CA ILE A 45 11.42 0.38 6.16
C ILE A 45 10.70 -0.39 5.06
N VAL A 46 11.22 -1.55 4.67
CA VAL A 46 10.53 -2.48 3.77
C VAL A 46 9.92 -3.58 4.61
N TYR A 47 8.60 -3.61 4.68
CA TYR A 47 7.83 -4.50 5.54
C TYR A 47 6.88 -5.35 4.70
N GLY A 48 6.89 -6.67 4.85
CA GLY A 48 5.93 -7.47 4.12
C GLY A 48 6.21 -8.96 4.00
N ASN A 49 5.44 -9.56 3.10
CA ASN A 49 5.53 -10.94 2.64
C ASN A 49 4.94 -11.07 1.24
N ALA A 50 5.33 -12.10 0.49
CA ALA A 50 4.83 -12.29 -0.87
C ALA A 50 4.41 -13.75 -1.20
N GLY A 51 4.46 -14.64 -0.22
CA GLY A 51 4.23 -16.07 -0.40
C GLY A 51 5.43 -16.85 -0.95
N GLY A 52 5.48 -18.14 -0.68
CA GLY A 52 6.69 -18.97 -0.83
C GLY A 52 7.33 -18.98 -2.22
N ARG A 53 6.53 -18.98 -3.28
CA ARG A 53 7.05 -18.94 -4.66
C ARG A 53 7.67 -17.61 -5.06
N MET A 54 7.33 -16.52 -4.35
CA MET A 54 7.78 -15.15 -4.66
C MET A 54 8.91 -14.68 -3.73
N ASP A 55 9.30 -15.46 -2.72
CA ASP A 55 10.32 -15.10 -1.75
C ASP A 55 11.68 -14.76 -2.39
N HIS A 56 12.07 -15.48 -3.47
CA HIS A 56 13.28 -15.19 -4.21
C HIS A 56 13.30 -13.79 -4.85
N ILE A 57 12.14 -13.17 -5.02
CA ILE A 57 12.04 -11.82 -5.62
C ILE A 57 12.55 -10.76 -4.64
N ILE A 58 12.09 -10.82 -3.38
CA ILE A 58 12.58 -9.86 -2.37
C ILE A 58 14.08 -10.09 -2.10
N GLU A 59 14.55 -11.34 -2.14
CA GLU A 59 15.98 -11.65 -2.04
C GLU A 59 16.78 -11.01 -3.18
N SER A 60 16.25 -11.04 -4.41
CA SER A 60 16.82 -10.30 -5.54
C SER A 60 16.81 -8.77 -5.33
N VAL A 61 15.81 -8.23 -4.65
CA VAL A 61 15.82 -6.81 -4.26
C VAL A 61 16.98 -6.53 -3.29
N TRP A 62 17.20 -7.38 -2.30
CA TRP A 62 18.33 -7.23 -1.37
C TRP A 62 19.67 -7.25 -2.09
N GLU A 63 19.88 -8.22 -2.99
CA GLU A 63 21.11 -8.33 -3.78
C GLU A 63 21.36 -7.09 -4.64
N ARG A 64 20.28 -6.55 -5.27
CA ARG A 64 20.37 -5.35 -6.12
C ARG A 64 20.55 -4.06 -5.31
N CYS A 65 19.98 -3.97 -4.11
CA CYS A 65 20.12 -2.82 -3.23
C CYS A 65 21.47 -2.80 -2.51
N LYS A 66 22.04 -3.96 -2.15
CA LYS A 66 23.30 -4.05 -1.39
C LYS A 66 24.44 -3.18 -1.96
N PRO A 67 24.75 -3.18 -3.27
CA PRO A 67 25.81 -2.32 -3.83
C PRO A 67 25.46 -0.82 -3.81
N LEU A 68 24.19 -0.45 -3.55
CA LEU A 68 23.78 0.94 -3.43
C LEU A 68 24.06 1.52 -2.03
N MET A 69 24.25 0.67 -1.01
CA MET A 69 24.49 1.09 0.36
C MET A 69 25.90 1.68 0.50
N LYS A 70 26.03 3.02 0.48
CA LYS A 70 27.33 3.71 0.36
C LYS A 70 27.80 4.32 1.69
N ASP A 71 27.10 5.36 2.15
CA ASP A 71 27.63 6.34 3.10
C ASP A 71 26.73 6.56 4.34
N GLY A 72 25.68 5.77 4.48
CA GLY A 72 24.72 5.93 5.58
C GLY A 72 23.72 7.07 5.41
N THR A 73 23.78 7.84 4.32
CA THR A 73 22.80 8.90 4.03
C THR A 73 21.38 8.33 3.85
N VAL A 74 21.29 7.15 3.27
CA VAL A 74 20.06 6.35 3.17
C VAL A 74 20.33 5.02 3.84
N ARG A 75 19.52 4.67 4.83
CA ARG A 75 19.58 3.38 5.53
C ARG A 75 18.32 2.59 5.17
N VAL A 76 18.44 1.29 5.01
CA VAL A 76 17.33 0.43 4.58
C VAL A 76 17.22 -0.77 5.51
N ALA A 77 16.08 -0.91 6.16
CA ALA A 77 15.72 -2.08 6.96
C ALA A 77 14.70 -2.94 6.22
N PHE A 78 14.89 -4.24 6.26
CA PHE A 78 13.93 -5.22 5.78
C PHE A 78 13.34 -5.98 6.95
N PHE A 79 12.02 -5.97 7.05
CA PHE A 79 11.22 -6.80 7.92
C PHE A 79 10.36 -7.70 7.03
N TYR A 80 10.76 -8.96 6.89
CA TYR A 80 10.15 -9.84 5.90
C TYR A 80 9.82 -11.22 6.47
N LYS A 81 8.60 -11.69 6.20
CA LYS A 81 8.14 -13.03 6.55
C LYS A 81 8.09 -13.91 5.32
N TYR A 82 8.84 -15.00 5.37
CA TYR A 82 8.86 -16.00 4.30
C TYR A 82 7.57 -16.82 4.25
N GLY A 83 7.12 -17.11 3.05
CA GLY A 83 5.90 -17.85 2.80
C GLY A 83 6.02 -19.35 3.09
N LYS A 84 4.92 -20.06 2.89
CA LYS A 84 4.85 -21.53 3.03
C LYS A 84 5.51 -22.25 1.87
N ASP A 85 5.92 -23.47 2.14
CA ASP A 85 6.21 -24.47 1.11
C ASP A 85 4.95 -25.32 0.91
N SER A 86 4.33 -25.23 -0.25
CA SER A 86 3.16 -26.01 -0.61
C SER A 86 3.31 -26.65 -1.98
N LYS A 87 2.47 -27.64 -2.27
CA LYS A 87 2.48 -28.31 -3.57
C LYS A 87 2.13 -27.35 -4.71
N ASP A 88 1.22 -26.42 -4.45
CA ASP A 88 0.70 -25.47 -5.44
C ASP A 88 1.58 -24.21 -5.52
N GLU A 89 2.22 -23.86 -4.41
CA GLU A 89 3.17 -22.74 -4.30
C GLU A 89 4.48 -23.21 -3.65
N PRO A 90 5.40 -23.80 -4.44
CA PRO A 90 6.66 -24.30 -3.91
C PRO A 90 7.56 -23.15 -3.45
N PHE A 91 8.14 -23.32 -2.28
CA PHE A 91 9.06 -22.38 -1.69
C PHE A 91 10.30 -22.15 -2.57
N ARG A 92 10.70 -20.89 -2.76
CA ARG A 92 11.85 -20.50 -3.59
C ARG A 92 12.84 -19.58 -2.89
N GLY A 93 12.70 -19.35 -1.59
CA GLY A 93 13.67 -18.59 -0.81
C GLY A 93 15.02 -19.32 -0.75
N GLN A 94 16.12 -18.57 -0.79
CA GLN A 94 17.49 -19.07 -0.77
C GLN A 94 18.18 -18.84 0.57
N TYR A 95 17.81 -17.77 1.29
CA TYR A 95 18.53 -17.30 2.47
C TYR A 95 17.85 -17.66 3.79
N ALA A 96 16.63 -18.15 3.77
CA ALA A 96 15.90 -18.56 4.97
C ALA A 96 15.00 -19.77 4.69
N LYS A 97 14.26 -20.22 5.69
CA LYS A 97 13.33 -21.34 5.62
C LYS A 97 11.89 -20.83 5.50
N PRO A 98 10.96 -21.70 5.02
CA PRO A 98 9.56 -21.39 5.07
C PRO A 98 9.13 -20.94 6.49
N GLY A 99 8.48 -19.78 6.58
CA GLY A 99 7.96 -19.20 7.80
C GLY A 99 8.94 -18.44 8.67
N ASP A 100 10.21 -18.37 8.30
CA ASP A 100 11.15 -17.51 9.00
C ASP A 100 10.72 -16.03 8.83
N VAL A 101 10.86 -15.27 9.90
CA VAL A 101 10.72 -13.82 9.88
C VAL A 101 12.10 -13.21 10.09
N VAL A 102 12.58 -12.48 9.11
CA VAL A 102 13.88 -11.83 9.16
C VAL A 102 13.73 -10.32 9.37
N PHE A 103 14.59 -9.77 10.20
CA PHE A 103 14.68 -8.33 10.42
C PHE A 103 16.13 -7.91 10.45
N PHE A 104 16.57 -7.10 9.49
CA PHE A 104 17.96 -6.66 9.39
C PHE A 104 18.07 -5.31 8.67
N GLU A 105 19.14 -4.57 8.98
CA GLU A 105 19.60 -3.46 8.19
C GLU A 105 20.46 -3.98 7.03
N LEU A 106 20.13 -3.57 5.81
CA LEU A 106 20.94 -3.87 4.64
C LEU A 106 22.11 -2.89 4.54
N THR A 107 23.31 -3.41 4.57
CA THR A 107 24.55 -2.67 4.35
C THR A 107 25.37 -3.33 3.23
N LYS A 108 26.40 -2.65 2.73
CA LYS A 108 27.33 -3.26 1.76
C LYS A 108 28.00 -4.54 2.28
N ASP A 109 28.15 -4.66 3.61
CA ASP A 109 28.84 -5.77 4.29
C ASP A 109 27.88 -6.86 4.78
N THR A 110 26.55 -6.67 4.60
CA THR A 110 25.53 -7.66 4.99
C THR A 110 25.78 -8.98 4.26
N LYS A 111 25.89 -10.06 5.00
CA LYS A 111 25.98 -11.43 4.47
C LYS A 111 24.57 -12.00 4.43
N LEU A 112 23.99 -12.06 3.24
CA LEU A 112 22.61 -12.51 3.06
C LEU A 112 22.41 -13.97 3.51
N GLU A 113 23.42 -14.81 3.39
CA GLU A 113 23.42 -16.17 3.88
C GLU A 113 23.35 -16.29 5.42
N ASP A 114 23.54 -15.21 6.13
CA ASP A 114 23.53 -15.16 7.59
C ASP A 114 22.24 -14.58 8.18
N ILE A 115 21.35 -13.99 7.38
CA ILE A 115 20.15 -13.27 7.86
C ILE A 115 19.18 -14.18 8.62
N SER A 116 19.13 -15.46 8.27
CA SER A 116 18.24 -16.42 8.93
C SER A 116 18.76 -16.91 10.29
N LYS A 117 19.98 -16.55 10.68
CA LYS A 117 20.54 -16.98 11.99
C LYS A 117 19.78 -16.37 13.17
N ASP A 118 19.17 -15.23 12.94
CA ASP A 118 18.40 -14.45 13.91
C ASP A 118 16.92 -14.39 13.58
N ALA A 119 16.44 -15.27 12.69
CA ALA A 119 15.05 -15.33 12.28
C ALA A 119 14.11 -15.72 13.44
N PHE A 120 12.93 -15.15 13.44
CA PHE A 120 11.84 -15.51 14.35
C PHE A 120 11.02 -16.67 13.78
N ASN A 121 10.28 -17.37 14.64
CA ASN A 121 9.31 -18.36 14.19
C ASN A 121 8.03 -17.65 13.69
N SER A 122 7.46 -18.13 12.58
CA SER A 122 6.25 -17.59 11.96
C SER A 122 5.03 -17.56 12.90
N SER A 123 4.88 -18.56 13.79
CA SER A 123 3.80 -18.62 14.76
C SER A 123 3.88 -17.55 15.85
N GLU A 124 5.08 -16.96 16.04
CA GLU A 124 5.32 -15.95 17.06
C GLU A 124 5.18 -14.52 16.53
N TRP A 125 5.04 -14.36 15.22
CA TRP A 125 5.02 -13.05 14.60
C TRP A 125 3.93 -12.89 13.54
N PRO A 126 2.74 -12.41 13.93
CA PRO A 126 1.67 -12.12 12.98
C PRO A 126 1.93 -10.77 12.27
N LEU A 127 2.31 -10.82 10.99
CA LEU A 127 2.57 -9.59 10.21
C LEU A 127 1.38 -8.66 10.10
N TYR A 128 0.18 -9.22 10.05
CA TYR A 128 -1.08 -8.47 9.95
C TYR A 128 -1.48 -7.76 11.26
N ASN A 129 -0.76 -7.96 12.35
CA ASN A 129 -1.10 -7.34 13.63
C ASN A 129 -0.50 -5.93 13.72
N PRO A 130 -1.28 -4.88 14.03
CA PRO A 130 -0.79 -3.50 14.20
C PRO A 130 0.40 -3.40 15.17
N ALA A 131 0.39 -4.17 16.25
CA ALA A 131 1.49 -4.18 17.22
C ALA A 131 2.81 -4.69 16.61
N SER A 132 2.77 -5.60 15.63
CA SER A 132 3.95 -6.04 14.91
C SER A 132 4.53 -4.93 14.03
N LEU A 133 3.65 -4.17 13.39
CA LEU A 133 4.01 -3.00 12.60
C LEU A 133 4.64 -1.91 13.50
N THR A 134 3.96 -1.56 14.60
CA THR A 134 4.47 -0.60 15.60
C THR A 134 5.86 -0.99 16.11
N TYR A 135 6.05 -2.27 16.43
CA TYR A 135 7.36 -2.78 16.88
C TYR A 135 8.45 -2.61 15.81
N ALA A 136 8.14 -2.97 14.56
CA ALA A 136 9.11 -2.83 13.46
C ALA A 136 9.52 -1.38 13.25
N ILE A 137 8.56 -0.45 13.26
CA ILE A 137 8.79 0.99 13.10
C ILE A 137 9.65 1.52 14.27
N ASN A 138 9.28 1.21 15.52
CA ASN A 138 10.02 1.68 16.70
C ASN A 138 11.44 1.13 16.74
N THR A 139 11.63 -0.14 16.34
CA THR A 139 12.96 -0.73 16.26
C THR A 139 13.85 -0.03 15.22
N VAL A 140 13.27 0.35 14.07
CA VAL A 140 14.01 1.14 13.09
C VAL A 140 14.28 2.55 13.62
N LYS A 141 13.31 3.20 14.25
CA LYS A 141 13.49 4.52 14.85
C LYS A 141 14.64 4.56 15.86
N GLU A 142 14.73 3.55 16.72
CA GLU A 142 15.76 3.43 17.74
C GLU A 142 17.15 3.18 17.13
N ASN A 143 17.23 2.28 16.13
CA ASN A 143 18.52 1.79 15.63
C ASN A 143 19.03 2.50 14.38
N MET A 144 18.13 3.10 13.64
CA MET A 144 18.41 3.77 12.37
C MET A 144 17.79 5.18 12.37
N PRO A 145 18.19 6.06 13.33
CA PRO A 145 17.65 7.40 13.42
C PRO A 145 17.90 8.17 12.11
N ALA A 146 16.86 8.85 11.61
CA ALA A 146 16.90 9.63 10.39
C ALA A 146 16.14 10.95 10.54
N GLU A 147 16.37 11.86 9.59
CA GLU A 147 15.60 13.10 9.49
C GLU A 147 14.17 12.79 9.03
N GLU A 148 14.03 11.89 8.05
CA GLU A 148 12.75 11.47 7.48
C GLU A 148 12.68 9.94 7.34
N TYR A 149 11.48 9.40 7.45
CA TYR A 149 11.21 7.97 7.33
C TYR A 149 10.35 7.69 6.10
N ILE A 150 10.66 6.59 5.41
CA ILE A 150 9.91 6.10 4.25
C ILE A 150 9.46 4.69 4.57
N PHE A 151 8.20 4.38 4.29
CA PHE A 151 7.66 3.05 4.45
C PHE A 151 7.37 2.42 3.08
N VAL A 152 7.81 1.19 2.88
CA VAL A 152 7.52 0.38 1.68
C VAL A 152 6.79 -0.86 2.13
N LEU A 153 5.53 -0.98 1.77
CA LEU A 153 4.75 -2.18 2.00
C LEU A 153 4.92 -3.11 0.80
N TYR A 154 5.42 -4.32 1.05
CA TYR A 154 5.71 -5.29 0.00
C TYR A 154 4.86 -6.55 0.15
N GLY A 155 4.18 -6.98 -0.93
CA GLY A 155 3.41 -8.21 -0.96
C GLY A 155 2.12 -8.10 -1.75
N HIS A 156 1.18 -9.00 -1.46
CA HIS A 156 -0.15 -8.93 -2.08
C HIS A 156 -0.96 -7.74 -1.58
N GLY A 157 -1.85 -7.23 -2.43
CA GLY A 157 -2.85 -6.22 -2.11
C GLY A 157 -4.13 -6.49 -2.88
N GLY A 158 -5.27 -6.21 -2.28
CA GLY A 158 -6.60 -6.46 -2.84
C GLY A 158 -7.43 -5.19 -3.02
N GLY A 159 -6.89 -4.03 -2.68
CA GLY A 159 -7.69 -2.81 -2.65
C GLY A 159 -8.80 -2.93 -1.60
N PHE A 160 -9.95 -2.32 -1.87
CA PHE A 160 -11.16 -2.55 -1.09
C PHE A 160 -11.78 -3.89 -1.48
N ASP A 161 -11.14 -5.01 -1.09
CA ASP A 161 -11.55 -6.34 -1.50
C ASP A 161 -12.70 -6.88 -0.64
N VAL A 162 -13.71 -7.37 -1.31
CA VAL A 162 -14.86 -8.04 -0.72
C VAL A 162 -15.23 -9.34 -1.44
N ASN A 163 -14.50 -9.69 -2.48
CA ASN A 163 -14.77 -10.85 -3.33
C ASN A 163 -13.62 -11.86 -3.31
N ILE A 164 -13.07 -12.17 -2.16
CA ILE A 164 -12.18 -13.32 -2.10
C ILE A 164 -13.06 -14.58 -2.20
N ASP A 165 -12.82 -15.41 -3.21
CA ASP A 165 -13.44 -16.74 -3.34
C ASP A 165 -12.88 -17.65 -2.25
N TYR A 166 -13.67 -17.85 -1.20
CA TYR A 166 -13.29 -18.67 -0.07
C TYR A 166 -13.91 -20.07 -0.11
N PRO A 167 -13.28 -21.09 0.45
CA PRO A 167 -13.81 -22.46 0.50
C PRO A 167 -15.19 -22.54 1.18
N LYS A 168 -16.05 -23.42 0.66
CA LYS A 168 -17.47 -23.49 1.05
C LYS A 168 -17.77 -24.03 2.45
N ASP A 169 -16.77 -24.42 3.21
CA ASP A 169 -16.88 -25.16 4.48
C ASP A 169 -16.58 -24.32 5.73
N TRP A 170 -16.62 -23.03 5.62
CA TRP A 170 -16.23 -22.10 6.66
C TRP A 170 -17.31 -21.76 7.68
N ARG A 171 -16.91 -21.59 8.94
CA ARG A 171 -17.81 -21.29 10.03
C ARG A 171 -17.99 -19.78 10.23
N LYS A 172 -19.25 -19.41 10.50
CA LYS A 172 -19.77 -18.05 10.56
C LYS A 172 -19.19 -17.20 11.70
N ASP A 173 -18.68 -17.81 12.75
CA ASP A 173 -18.37 -17.15 14.02
C ASP A 173 -16.89 -16.72 14.15
N ASP A 174 -16.05 -17.08 13.17
CA ASP A 174 -14.60 -16.96 13.29
C ASP A 174 -14.00 -15.86 12.38
N VAL A 175 -14.84 -14.98 11.82
CA VAL A 175 -14.39 -14.01 10.79
C VAL A 175 -14.33 -12.59 11.34
N PRO A 176 -13.16 -11.95 11.35
CA PRO A 176 -13.08 -10.52 11.59
C PRO A 176 -13.83 -9.72 10.52
N ALA A 177 -14.54 -8.70 10.93
CA ALA A 177 -15.49 -7.97 10.12
C ALA A 177 -14.87 -7.11 8.98
N ASN A 178 -13.55 -6.97 8.91
CA ASN A 178 -12.87 -5.97 8.10
C ASN A 178 -11.71 -6.59 7.31
N ARG A 179 -11.99 -7.04 6.07
CA ARG A 179 -10.91 -7.51 5.19
C ARG A 179 -10.77 -6.61 3.97
N ARG A 180 -10.08 -5.55 4.19
CA ARG A 180 -9.63 -4.60 3.18
C ARG A 180 -8.16 -4.42 3.39
N GLY A 181 -7.30 -4.90 2.50
CA GLY A 181 -5.98 -4.63 2.96
C GLY A 181 -4.82 -5.25 2.26
N VAL A 182 -3.84 -5.39 3.07
CA VAL A 182 -2.48 -5.76 2.74
C VAL A 182 -1.98 -6.83 3.70
N LEU A 183 -0.79 -7.37 3.42
CA LEU A 183 -0.09 -8.29 4.33
C LEU A 183 -0.88 -9.56 4.61
N TYR A 184 -1.31 -10.25 3.57
CA TYR A 184 -1.95 -11.55 3.69
C TYR A 184 -0.97 -12.58 4.27
N ASP A 185 -1.20 -12.97 5.53
CA ASP A 185 -0.31 -13.90 6.25
C ASP A 185 -0.81 -15.34 6.15
N GLU A 186 -0.26 -16.10 5.21
CA GLU A 186 -0.59 -17.49 4.96
C GLU A 186 -0.28 -18.44 6.12
N TRP A 187 0.57 -18.04 7.06
CA TRP A 187 1.03 -18.89 8.16
C TRP A 187 0.04 -18.98 9.31
N ILE A 188 -0.78 -18.00 9.47
CA ILE A 188 -1.80 -18.01 10.48
C ILE A 188 -3.07 -18.51 9.83
N PRO A 189 -3.39 -19.79 10.00
CA PRO A 189 -4.61 -20.34 9.47
C PRO A 189 -5.76 -19.69 10.22
N THR A 190 -6.32 -18.71 9.63
CA THR A 190 -7.68 -18.41 9.91
C THR A 190 -8.52 -19.43 9.18
N ILE A 191 -9.74 -19.54 9.61
CA ILE A 191 -10.79 -20.26 8.93
C ILE A 191 -10.89 -19.80 7.47
N ALA A 192 -10.25 -18.69 7.13
CA ALA A 192 -10.27 -17.97 5.88
C ALA A 192 -9.03 -18.16 4.97
N GLY A 193 -8.09 -18.96 5.35
CA GLY A 193 -6.88 -19.19 4.54
C GLY A 193 -5.74 -18.23 4.79
N ALA A 194 -5.97 -16.94 4.99
CA ALA A 194 -4.95 -15.97 5.37
C ALA A 194 -5.54 -14.81 6.19
N GLU A 195 -4.86 -14.33 7.20
CA GLU A 195 -5.17 -13.05 7.83
C GLU A 195 -4.55 -11.91 7.03
N ALA A 196 -5.22 -10.77 7.01
CA ALA A 196 -4.75 -9.55 6.39
C ALA A 196 -4.91 -8.38 7.35
N MET A 197 -4.07 -7.37 7.21
CA MET A 197 -4.18 -6.11 7.92
C MET A 197 -5.11 -5.19 7.14
N ASP A 198 -6.13 -4.64 7.77
CA ASP A 198 -6.95 -3.59 7.15
C ASP A 198 -6.28 -2.21 7.25
N MET A 199 -6.84 -1.20 6.58
CA MET A 199 -6.21 0.11 6.53
C MET A 199 -6.30 0.89 7.85
N TYR A 200 -7.33 0.64 8.67
CA TYR A 200 -7.39 1.21 10.01
C TYR A 200 -6.34 0.58 10.92
N GLU A 201 -6.19 -0.75 10.88
CA GLU A 201 -5.14 -1.45 11.60
C GLU A 201 -3.73 -1.01 11.16
N PHE A 202 -3.56 -0.78 9.85
CA PHE A 202 -2.31 -0.24 9.31
C PHE A 202 -2.04 1.17 9.81
N ARG A 203 -3.06 2.04 9.78
CA ARG A 203 -2.98 3.41 10.30
C ARG A 203 -2.72 3.41 11.81
N ASP A 204 -3.45 2.60 12.57
CA ASP A 204 -3.27 2.49 14.03
C ASP A 204 -1.85 2.03 14.38
N GLY A 205 -1.32 1.01 13.67
CA GLY A 205 0.05 0.56 13.87
C GLY A 205 1.11 1.65 13.61
N ILE A 206 0.84 2.56 12.68
CA ILE A 206 1.68 3.74 12.43
C ILE A 206 1.49 4.77 13.56
N MET A 207 0.25 5.14 13.87
CA MET A 207 -0.06 6.18 14.85
C MET A 207 0.42 5.83 16.27
N ASP A 208 0.41 4.55 16.63
CA ASP A 208 0.91 4.03 17.92
C ASP A 208 2.44 3.94 17.96
N SER A 209 3.13 4.18 16.85
CA SER A 209 4.58 4.12 16.79
C SER A 209 5.25 5.47 17.09
N GLU A 210 6.58 5.44 17.32
CA GLU A 210 7.39 6.65 17.49
C GLU A 210 7.62 7.43 16.18
N VAL A 211 7.20 6.86 15.04
CA VAL A 211 7.15 7.51 13.72
C VAL A 211 5.72 7.49 13.24
N SER A 212 4.90 8.40 13.76
CA SER A 212 3.47 8.49 13.44
C SER A 212 3.18 9.17 12.11
N HIS A 213 4.21 9.66 11.40
CA HIS A 213 4.08 10.27 10.08
C HIS A 213 5.31 10.00 9.24
N PHE A 214 5.10 9.53 8.00
CA PHE A 214 6.15 9.19 7.05
C PHE A 214 6.31 10.28 6.00
N LYS A 215 7.52 10.43 5.45
CA LYS A 215 7.74 11.26 4.26
C LYS A 215 7.04 10.68 3.04
N GLY A 216 7.03 9.37 2.92
CA GLY A 216 6.31 8.67 1.89
C GLY A 216 5.99 7.24 2.28
N ILE A 217 4.83 6.77 1.84
CA ILE A 217 4.42 5.37 1.92
C ILE A 217 4.30 4.84 0.49
N PHE A 218 5.04 3.79 0.19
CA PHE A 218 4.96 3.11 -1.09
C PHE A 218 4.27 1.75 -0.93
N PHE A 219 3.07 1.62 -1.46
CA PHE A 219 2.37 0.36 -1.58
C PHE A 219 2.90 -0.39 -2.81
N HIS A 220 3.89 -1.26 -2.59
CA HIS A 220 4.32 -2.22 -3.60
C HIS A 220 3.37 -3.43 -3.59
N ASN A 221 2.09 -3.13 -3.74
CA ASN A 221 0.95 -4.04 -3.64
C ASN A 221 -0.03 -3.73 -4.77
N CYS A 222 -0.71 -4.75 -5.29
CA CYS A 222 -1.73 -4.58 -6.31
C CYS A 222 -2.96 -3.83 -5.79
N LEU A 223 -3.64 -3.08 -6.67
CA LEU A 223 -4.98 -2.51 -6.45
C LEU A 223 -5.10 -1.47 -5.30
N MET A 224 -3.98 -0.99 -4.74
CA MET A 224 -4.01 -0.06 -3.61
C MET A 224 -4.29 1.40 -4.00
N GLY A 225 -4.33 1.72 -5.29
CA GLY A 225 -4.75 3.04 -5.82
C GLY A 225 -6.26 3.21 -5.84
N ASN A 226 -6.92 3.06 -4.69
CA ASN A 226 -8.36 3.05 -4.53
C ASN A 226 -8.78 4.14 -3.54
N MET A 227 -9.84 4.91 -3.86
CA MET A 227 -10.28 6.07 -3.06
C MET A 227 -10.61 5.68 -1.62
N GLU A 228 -11.32 4.56 -1.45
CA GLU A 228 -11.76 4.07 -0.15
C GLU A 228 -10.59 3.67 0.76
N ILE A 229 -9.52 3.14 0.16
CA ILE A 229 -8.30 2.73 0.87
C ILE A 229 -7.45 3.95 1.26
N LEU A 230 -7.28 4.88 0.31
CA LEU A 230 -6.36 6.00 0.52
C LEU A 230 -6.94 7.04 1.47
N ASP A 231 -8.26 7.16 1.55
CA ASP A 231 -8.92 8.09 2.47
C ASP A 231 -8.76 7.67 3.95
N ASP A 232 -8.60 6.37 4.20
CA ASP A 232 -8.36 5.86 5.55
C ASP A 232 -6.93 6.17 6.07
N ILE A 233 -5.97 6.51 5.16
CA ILE A 233 -4.54 6.58 5.51
C ILE A 233 -3.78 7.82 5.01
N TYR A 234 -4.42 8.74 4.31
CA TYR A 234 -3.71 9.88 3.69
C TYR A 234 -3.02 10.79 4.72
N ASP A 235 -3.47 10.80 5.95
CA ASP A 235 -2.97 11.70 7.01
C ASP A 235 -1.69 11.20 7.70
N VAL A 236 -1.24 9.98 7.43
CA VAL A 236 -0.02 9.43 8.03
C VAL A 236 1.24 9.54 7.16
N SER A 237 1.16 10.27 6.04
CA SER A 237 2.33 10.55 5.20
C SER A 237 2.18 11.80 4.34
N ASP A 238 3.30 12.40 3.86
CA ASP A 238 3.29 13.50 2.89
C ASP A 238 2.98 13.03 1.48
N TYR A 239 3.42 11.82 1.13
CA TYR A 239 3.25 11.21 -0.19
C TYR A 239 2.81 9.77 -0.10
N LEU A 240 1.95 9.36 -1.04
CA LEU A 240 1.61 7.96 -1.27
C LEU A 240 2.05 7.56 -2.69
N ILE A 241 2.65 6.38 -2.82
CA ILE A 241 2.91 5.76 -4.13
C ILE A 241 2.05 4.52 -4.23
N THR A 242 1.17 4.46 -5.23
CA THR A 242 0.17 3.40 -5.37
C THR A 242 -0.07 3.03 -6.83
N SER A 243 -0.70 1.88 -7.05
CA SER A 243 -1.26 1.48 -8.34
C SER A 243 -2.72 1.10 -8.18
N MET A 244 -3.56 1.49 -9.12
CA MET A 244 -4.93 0.98 -9.16
C MET A 244 -5.04 -0.36 -9.89
N HIS A 245 -3.95 -0.79 -10.55
CA HIS A 245 -3.84 -2.09 -11.21
C HIS A 245 -2.90 -3.03 -10.46
N VAL A 246 -2.69 -4.19 -11.07
CA VAL A 246 -1.67 -5.14 -10.60
C VAL A 246 -0.29 -4.59 -10.89
N LEU A 247 0.60 -4.68 -9.90
CA LEU A 247 2.00 -4.30 -10.05
C LEU A 247 2.86 -5.52 -10.39
N SER A 248 3.92 -5.28 -11.18
CA SER A 248 4.98 -6.26 -11.34
C SER A 248 5.65 -6.55 -10.00
N SER A 249 5.75 -7.83 -9.65
CA SER A 249 6.37 -8.28 -8.41
C SER A 249 7.89 -8.27 -8.42
N ASP A 250 8.55 -7.87 -9.53
CA ASP A 250 10.01 -7.96 -9.69
C ASP A 250 10.83 -7.04 -8.75
N GLY A 251 10.16 -6.16 -8.01
CA GLY A 251 10.77 -5.27 -7.02
C GLY A 251 11.69 -4.18 -7.62
N THR A 252 11.72 -4.02 -8.95
CA THR A 252 12.58 -3.01 -9.62
C THR A 252 12.27 -1.62 -9.13
N SER A 253 11.00 -1.28 -8.89
CA SER A 253 10.61 0.03 -8.38
C SER A 253 11.17 0.33 -6.99
N ILE A 254 11.28 -0.66 -6.10
CA ILE A 254 11.91 -0.48 -4.77
C ILE A 254 13.40 -0.14 -4.94
N VAL A 255 14.11 -0.88 -5.79
CA VAL A 255 15.54 -0.64 -6.07
C VAL A 255 15.76 0.75 -6.65
N GLU A 256 14.91 1.16 -7.63
CA GLU A 256 15.04 2.46 -8.28
C GLU A 256 14.62 3.63 -7.36
N LEU A 257 13.67 3.41 -6.42
CA LEU A 257 13.37 4.39 -5.38
C LEU A 257 14.57 4.61 -4.47
N ILE A 258 15.16 3.54 -3.93
CA ILE A 258 16.36 3.64 -3.07
C ILE A 258 17.50 4.35 -3.79
N LYS A 259 17.73 4.04 -5.06
CA LYS A 259 18.72 4.72 -5.88
C LYS A 259 18.39 6.20 -6.07
N GLY A 260 17.12 6.54 -6.32
CA GLY A 260 16.65 7.93 -6.41
C GLY A 260 16.90 8.72 -5.11
N LEU A 261 16.72 8.10 -3.94
CA LEU A 261 16.98 8.72 -2.65
C LEU A 261 18.47 9.06 -2.43
N TYR A 262 19.39 8.30 -3.02
CA TYR A 262 20.81 8.65 -3.04
C TYR A 262 21.14 9.75 -4.05
N ASP A 263 20.45 9.74 -5.18
CA ASP A 263 20.75 10.66 -6.31
C ASP A 263 20.14 12.06 -6.12
N THR A 264 19.15 12.20 -5.21
CA THR A 264 18.43 13.46 -4.97
C THR A 264 18.40 13.80 -3.47
N SER A 265 18.06 15.06 -3.16
CA SER A 265 17.85 15.51 -1.77
C SER A 265 16.37 15.54 -1.35
N ASP A 266 15.46 15.21 -2.25
CA ASP A 266 14.03 15.35 -2.08
C ASP A 266 13.30 14.06 -2.49
N PHE A 267 12.36 13.61 -1.67
CA PHE A 267 11.60 12.38 -1.89
C PHE A 267 10.76 12.43 -3.17
N GLU A 268 10.10 13.57 -3.46
CA GLU A 268 9.31 13.73 -4.67
C GLU A 268 10.18 13.56 -5.92
N ALA A 269 11.36 14.18 -5.93
CA ALA A 269 12.31 14.04 -7.02
C ALA A 269 12.83 12.61 -7.15
N ALA A 270 13.08 11.91 -6.04
CA ALA A 270 13.49 10.50 -6.05
C ALA A 270 12.40 9.59 -6.64
N ALA A 271 11.15 9.79 -6.25
CA ALA A 271 10.01 9.05 -6.77
C ALA A 271 9.80 9.31 -8.28
N LYS A 272 9.90 10.56 -8.73
CA LYS A 272 9.85 10.93 -10.16
C LYS A 272 10.97 10.28 -10.97
N GLN A 273 12.18 10.23 -10.42
CA GLN A 273 13.29 9.51 -11.07
C GLN A 273 13.01 8.01 -11.14
N MET A 274 12.50 7.41 -10.08
CA MET A 274 12.05 6.02 -10.10
C MET A 274 11.04 5.80 -11.24
N PHE A 275 9.99 6.64 -11.33
CA PHE A 275 8.98 6.55 -12.39
C PHE A 275 9.62 6.62 -13.79
N GLY A 276 10.50 7.57 -14.02
CA GLY A 276 11.21 7.70 -15.31
C GLY A 276 12.01 6.45 -15.68
N ARG A 277 12.59 5.75 -14.68
CA ARG A 277 13.42 4.56 -14.90
C ARG A 277 12.58 3.29 -15.11
N ILE A 278 11.45 3.15 -14.43
CA ILE A 278 10.60 1.95 -14.57
C ILE A 278 9.62 2.05 -15.74
N LYS A 279 9.27 3.26 -16.19
CA LYS A 279 8.30 3.50 -17.29
C LYS A 279 8.59 2.70 -18.55
N PRO A 280 9.84 2.57 -19.05
CA PRO A 280 10.12 1.75 -20.23
C PRO A 280 9.70 0.28 -20.02
N GLY A 281 10.01 -0.32 -18.87
CA GLY A 281 9.65 -1.69 -18.55
C GLY A 281 8.13 -1.89 -18.38
N MET A 282 7.41 -0.86 -17.89
CA MET A 282 5.93 -0.91 -17.79
C MET A 282 5.26 -0.80 -19.15
N SER A 283 5.92 -0.24 -20.15
CA SER A 283 5.43 -0.19 -21.52
C SER A 283 5.73 -1.44 -22.34
N GLU A 284 6.63 -2.30 -21.86
CA GLU A 284 6.90 -3.60 -22.46
C GLU A 284 5.81 -4.61 -22.07
N GLU A 285 5.61 -5.57 -22.95
CA GLU A 285 4.57 -6.57 -22.80
C GLU A 285 4.87 -7.49 -21.61
N TYR A 286 4.30 -7.19 -20.44
CA TYR A 286 4.30 -8.11 -19.32
C TYR A 286 3.11 -9.03 -19.46
N SER A 287 3.32 -10.32 -19.66
CA SER A 287 2.25 -11.31 -19.70
C SER A 287 2.41 -12.32 -18.55
N TYR A 288 1.37 -12.44 -17.74
CA TYR A 288 1.22 -13.55 -16.80
C TYR A 288 0.22 -14.54 -17.43
N ASP A 289 0.64 -15.79 -17.64
CA ASP A 289 -0.16 -16.83 -18.32
C ASP A 289 -0.73 -16.41 -19.69
N GLY A 290 0.03 -15.62 -20.45
CA GLY A 290 -0.40 -15.14 -21.77
C GLY A 290 -1.40 -13.97 -21.74
N VAL A 291 -1.70 -13.43 -20.55
CA VAL A 291 -2.54 -12.25 -20.37
C VAL A 291 -1.66 -11.02 -20.21
N LYS A 292 -1.89 -10.02 -21.04
CA LYS A 292 -1.22 -8.70 -20.91
C LYS A 292 -1.70 -8.00 -19.66
N ILE A 293 -0.78 -7.58 -18.81
CA ILE A 293 -1.07 -6.83 -17.58
C ILE A 293 -0.81 -5.35 -17.83
N ASN A 294 -1.83 -4.52 -17.61
CA ASN A 294 -1.64 -3.09 -17.55
C ASN A 294 -1.05 -2.72 -16.19
N GLY A 295 0.00 -1.92 -16.17
CA GLY A 295 0.53 -1.35 -14.96
C GLY A 295 0.31 0.14 -14.93
N ASP A 296 0.09 0.70 -13.77
CA ASP A 296 0.18 2.13 -13.52
C ASP A 296 0.90 2.37 -12.20
N MET A 297 1.31 3.59 -11.98
CA MET A 297 1.81 4.02 -10.68
C MET A 297 1.57 5.52 -10.52
N ASN A 298 1.08 5.90 -9.37
CA ASN A 298 0.71 7.26 -9.03
C ASN A 298 1.51 7.74 -7.83
N LEU A 299 2.10 8.93 -7.93
CA LEU A 299 2.70 9.67 -6.82
C LEU A 299 1.71 10.73 -6.34
N ILE A 300 1.14 10.54 -5.19
CA ILE A 300 0.05 11.32 -4.62
C ILE A 300 0.58 12.25 -3.54
N LYS A 301 0.24 13.54 -3.62
CA LYS A 301 0.43 14.50 -2.53
C LYS A 301 -0.77 14.44 -1.59
N THR A 302 -0.56 13.99 -0.37
CA THR A 302 -1.65 13.81 0.60
C THR A 302 -2.30 15.11 1.04
N SER A 303 -1.53 16.20 1.05
CA SER A 303 -2.05 17.56 1.31
C SER A 303 -3.10 18.03 0.30
N GLU A 304 -3.13 17.45 -0.90
CA GLU A 304 -4.12 17.74 -1.93
C GLU A 304 -5.25 16.70 -1.97
N PHE A 305 -4.98 15.48 -1.50
CA PHE A 305 -5.90 14.33 -1.62
C PHE A 305 -7.24 14.59 -0.92
N ASN A 306 -7.23 15.13 0.30
CA ASN A 306 -8.45 15.39 1.07
C ASN A 306 -9.40 16.41 0.41
N LYS A 307 -8.92 17.19 -0.57
CA LYS A 307 -9.75 18.13 -1.35
C LYS A 307 -10.67 17.43 -2.35
N LEU A 308 -10.43 16.14 -2.61
CA LEU A 308 -11.30 15.32 -3.45
C LEU A 308 -12.65 15.02 -2.78
N ASN A 309 -12.66 14.78 -1.47
CA ASN A 309 -13.85 14.35 -0.72
C ASN A 309 -15.06 15.31 -0.86
N PRO A 310 -14.92 16.65 -0.72
CA PRO A 310 -16.05 17.55 -0.92
C PRO A 310 -16.63 17.49 -2.34
N ILE A 311 -15.80 17.17 -3.33
CA ILE A 311 -16.25 17.08 -4.72
C ILE A 311 -16.99 15.76 -4.95
N PHE A 312 -16.51 14.65 -4.37
CA PHE A 312 -17.23 13.38 -4.37
C PHE A 312 -18.56 13.47 -3.61
N THR A 313 -18.63 14.25 -2.54
CA THR A 313 -19.89 14.55 -1.84
C THR A 313 -20.92 15.24 -2.78
N LYS A 314 -20.47 16.22 -3.57
CA LYS A 314 -21.33 16.87 -4.58
C LYS A 314 -21.77 15.86 -5.64
N LEU A 315 -20.86 15.01 -6.10
CA LEU A 315 -21.14 13.99 -7.10
C LEU A 315 -22.18 12.99 -6.59
N ALA A 316 -21.97 12.41 -5.40
CA ALA A 316 -22.90 11.46 -4.80
C ALA A 316 -24.31 12.04 -4.64
N LYS A 317 -24.41 13.25 -4.09
CA LYS A 317 -25.71 13.94 -3.94
C LYS A 317 -26.38 14.17 -5.28
N ARG A 318 -25.62 14.65 -6.29
CA ARG A 318 -26.19 14.92 -7.62
C ARG A 318 -26.66 13.64 -8.30
N LEU A 319 -25.96 12.54 -8.15
CA LEU A 319 -26.37 11.24 -8.69
C LEU A 319 -27.68 10.76 -8.05
N VAL A 320 -27.81 10.84 -6.72
CA VAL A 320 -29.04 10.46 -6.02
C VAL A 320 -30.23 11.31 -6.49
N GLU A 321 -30.05 12.61 -6.71
CA GLU A 321 -31.08 13.52 -7.21
C GLU A 321 -31.50 13.20 -8.64
N LEU A 322 -30.55 12.90 -9.53
CA LEU A 322 -30.80 12.72 -10.96
C LEU A 322 -31.31 11.33 -11.32
N TYR A 323 -30.93 10.30 -10.54
CA TYR A 323 -31.18 8.91 -10.89
C TYR A 323 -32.66 8.61 -11.21
N PRO A 324 -33.68 9.14 -10.49
CA PRO A 324 -35.10 8.89 -10.81
C PRO A 324 -35.53 9.36 -12.20
N THR A 325 -34.84 10.35 -12.77
CA THR A 325 -35.22 10.99 -14.05
C THR A 325 -34.24 10.73 -15.18
N GLN A 326 -32.99 10.36 -14.87
CA GLN A 326 -31.93 10.15 -15.85
C GLN A 326 -31.25 8.78 -15.73
N LYS A 327 -31.95 7.80 -15.17
CA LYS A 327 -31.44 6.46 -14.93
C LYS A 327 -30.68 5.88 -16.12
N GLU A 328 -31.29 5.85 -17.30
CA GLU A 328 -30.68 5.24 -18.50
C GLU A 328 -29.38 5.92 -18.92
N ALA A 329 -29.25 7.24 -18.74
CA ALA A 329 -28.04 7.98 -19.07
C ALA A 329 -26.91 7.68 -18.05
N ILE A 330 -27.28 7.59 -16.78
CA ILE A 330 -26.34 7.26 -15.70
C ILE A 330 -25.86 5.81 -15.82
N ASP A 331 -26.76 4.86 -16.13
CA ASP A 331 -26.42 3.46 -16.37
C ASP A 331 -25.45 3.33 -17.55
N ARG A 332 -25.73 4.01 -18.69
CA ARG A 332 -24.80 4.03 -19.84
C ARG A 332 -23.45 4.65 -19.49
N ALA A 333 -23.39 5.65 -18.62
CA ALA A 333 -22.14 6.21 -18.16
C ALA A 333 -21.31 5.17 -17.39
N GLY A 334 -21.94 4.42 -16.48
CA GLY A 334 -21.32 3.31 -15.79
C GLY A 334 -20.75 2.25 -16.75
N ASP A 335 -21.57 1.80 -17.71
CA ASP A 335 -21.16 0.79 -18.72
C ASP A 335 -19.97 1.24 -19.59
N LYS A 336 -19.80 2.55 -19.78
CA LYS A 336 -18.70 3.13 -20.58
C LYS A 336 -17.47 3.48 -19.76
N THR A 337 -17.58 3.42 -18.45
CA THR A 337 -16.47 3.75 -17.56
C THR A 337 -15.41 2.65 -17.58
N TYR A 338 -14.14 3.06 -17.53
CA TYR A 338 -13.04 2.12 -17.43
C TYR A 338 -13.13 1.31 -16.13
N LYS A 339 -13.27 0.00 -16.28
CA LYS A 339 -13.24 -0.96 -15.17
C LYS A 339 -11.82 -1.50 -15.02
N VAL A 340 -11.27 -1.42 -13.81
CA VAL A 340 -9.87 -1.77 -13.52
C VAL A 340 -9.65 -3.28 -13.64
N ASP A 341 -10.60 -4.05 -13.12
CA ASP A 341 -10.53 -5.50 -13.00
C ASP A 341 -11.90 -6.11 -13.28
N ARG A 342 -11.95 -7.32 -13.82
CA ARG A 342 -13.22 -8.01 -14.10
C ARG A 342 -13.90 -8.53 -12.84
N SER A 343 -13.13 -8.92 -11.85
CA SER A 343 -13.64 -9.57 -10.64
C SER A 343 -14.14 -8.57 -9.60
N ASN A 344 -13.53 -7.39 -9.54
CA ASN A 344 -13.83 -6.37 -8.55
C ASN A 344 -14.64 -5.21 -9.13
N PRO A 345 -15.49 -4.57 -8.35
CA PRO A 345 -16.31 -3.43 -8.80
C PRO A 345 -15.51 -2.12 -8.78
N PHE A 346 -14.25 -2.15 -9.25
CA PHE A 346 -13.35 -0.99 -9.26
C PHE A 346 -13.34 -0.30 -10.62
N PHE A 347 -13.65 0.99 -10.62
CA PHE A 347 -13.75 1.83 -11.81
C PHE A 347 -12.92 3.08 -11.65
N ASP A 348 -12.35 3.62 -12.74
CA ASP A 348 -11.63 4.88 -12.70
C ASP A 348 -12.59 6.03 -12.35
N ALA A 349 -12.30 6.71 -11.24
CA ALA A 349 -13.17 7.71 -10.65
C ALA A 349 -13.39 8.94 -11.54
N LEU A 350 -12.33 9.43 -12.21
CA LEU A 350 -12.45 10.59 -13.10
C LEU A 350 -13.10 10.21 -14.44
N ASP A 351 -12.81 9.01 -14.95
CA ASP A 351 -13.47 8.53 -16.16
C ASP A 351 -14.99 8.41 -15.93
N TYR A 352 -15.42 7.90 -14.77
CA TYR A 352 -16.83 7.85 -14.40
C TYR A 352 -17.47 9.24 -14.39
N ALA A 353 -16.86 10.21 -13.72
CA ALA A 353 -17.38 11.57 -13.69
C ALA A 353 -17.49 12.19 -15.11
N ASN A 354 -16.50 11.97 -15.95
CA ASN A 354 -16.52 12.43 -17.35
C ASN A 354 -17.61 11.77 -18.18
N LYS A 355 -17.84 10.45 -18.02
CA LYS A 355 -18.91 9.72 -18.70
C LYS A 355 -20.29 10.19 -18.23
N LEU A 356 -20.48 10.41 -16.94
CA LEU A 356 -21.70 10.99 -16.39
C LEU A 356 -22.00 12.35 -17.02
N ALA A 357 -21.03 13.24 -17.06
CA ALA A 357 -21.16 14.57 -17.65
C ALA A 357 -21.56 14.50 -19.14
N ALA A 358 -21.00 13.55 -19.88
CA ALA A 358 -21.27 13.38 -21.32
C ALA A 358 -22.65 12.74 -21.58
N GLU A 359 -23.03 11.69 -20.84
CA GLU A 359 -24.25 10.94 -21.08
C GLU A 359 -25.51 11.64 -20.59
N THR A 360 -25.42 12.33 -19.43
CA THR A 360 -26.58 13.01 -18.84
C THR A 360 -26.85 14.40 -19.42
N ASN A 361 -25.84 15.03 -20.01
CA ASN A 361 -25.86 16.42 -20.43
C ASN A 361 -26.24 17.41 -19.31
N ASP A 362 -26.02 17.06 -18.05
CA ASP A 362 -26.30 17.86 -16.88
C ASP A 362 -25.16 18.86 -16.59
N GLU A 363 -25.50 20.14 -16.48
CA GLU A 363 -24.50 21.20 -16.32
C GLU A 363 -23.78 21.12 -14.97
N GLN A 364 -24.44 20.62 -13.92
CA GLN A 364 -23.81 20.47 -12.61
C GLN A 364 -22.82 19.28 -12.64
N LEU A 365 -23.17 18.17 -13.29
CA LEU A 365 -22.22 17.06 -13.46
C LEU A 365 -21.02 17.45 -14.33
N LYS A 366 -21.21 18.29 -15.35
CA LYS A 366 -20.09 18.85 -16.14
C LYS A 366 -19.16 19.70 -15.26
N ALA A 367 -19.73 20.55 -14.40
CA ALA A 367 -18.95 21.36 -13.48
C ALA A 367 -18.20 20.49 -12.45
N ILE A 368 -18.85 19.48 -11.89
CA ILE A 368 -18.25 18.52 -10.93
C ILE A 368 -17.12 17.74 -11.60
N ALA A 369 -17.31 17.24 -12.81
CA ALA A 369 -16.26 16.52 -13.55
C ALA A 369 -15.02 17.40 -13.82
N ALA A 370 -15.25 18.67 -14.17
CA ALA A 370 -14.16 19.64 -14.35
C ALA A 370 -13.43 19.94 -13.02
N GLU A 371 -14.17 20.08 -11.92
CA GLU A 371 -13.62 20.29 -10.58
C GLU A 371 -12.81 19.06 -10.12
N LEU A 372 -13.32 17.84 -10.32
CA LEU A 372 -12.60 16.60 -10.04
C LEU A 372 -11.32 16.49 -10.85
N LYS A 373 -11.38 16.81 -12.16
CA LYS A 373 -10.17 16.80 -12.99
C LYS A 373 -9.10 17.73 -12.43
N ALA A 374 -9.47 18.96 -12.11
CA ALA A 374 -8.52 19.94 -11.56
C ALA A 374 -7.95 19.49 -10.20
N ALA A 375 -8.79 18.88 -9.34
CA ALA A 375 -8.36 18.35 -8.05
C ALA A 375 -7.42 17.15 -8.22
N PHE A 376 -7.70 16.21 -9.11
CA PHE A 376 -6.79 15.10 -9.42
C PHE A 376 -5.47 15.59 -10.01
N ASP A 377 -5.50 16.56 -10.92
CA ASP A 377 -4.27 17.14 -11.48
C ASP A 377 -3.41 17.82 -10.41
N ALA A 378 -4.02 18.38 -9.37
CA ALA A 378 -3.29 18.94 -8.21
C ALA A 378 -2.77 17.85 -7.27
N THR A 379 -3.53 16.78 -7.10
CA THR A 379 -3.22 15.66 -6.19
C THR A 379 -2.01 14.85 -6.67
N PHE A 380 -1.88 14.61 -7.97
CA PHE A 380 -0.78 13.84 -8.50
C PHE A 380 0.48 14.69 -8.70
N ALA A 381 1.56 14.35 -8.00
CA ALA A 381 2.87 14.92 -8.26
C ALA A 381 3.50 14.34 -9.55
N ASP A 382 3.19 13.08 -9.86
CA ASP A 382 3.55 12.39 -11.11
C ASP A 382 2.66 11.15 -11.31
N ARG A 383 2.57 10.70 -12.55
CA ARG A 383 1.82 9.49 -12.92
C ARG A 383 2.51 8.79 -14.08
N ILE A 384 2.54 7.47 -14.01
CA ILE A 384 2.89 6.64 -15.16
C ILE A 384 1.80 5.58 -15.34
N GLY A 385 1.43 5.36 -16.59
CA GLY A 385 0.51 4.31 -16.98
C GLY A 385 0.95 3.71 -18.30
N ALA A 386 0.77 2.43 -18.45
CA ALA A 386 0.97 1.72 -19.69
C ALA A 386 -0.29 0.92 -19.98
N TYR A 387 -1.05 1.36 -20.95
CA TYR A 387 -2.14 0.58 -21.50
C TYR A 387 -1.66 -0.13 -22.75
N GLN A 388 -1.63 -1.46 -22.70
CA GLN A 388 -1.21 -2.26 -23.84
C GLN A 388 -2.42 -2.88 -24.55
N LYS A 389 -3.11 -2.08 -25.30
CA LYS A 389 -3.92 -2.56 -26.41
C LYS A 389 -3.28 -1.98 -27.67
N GLU A 390 -3.04 -2.81 -28.69
CA GLU A 390 -2.31 -2.43 -29.90
C GLU A 390 -2.81 -1.14 -30.57
N ASP A 391 -4.02 -0.69 -30.30
CA ASP A 391 -4.68 0.45 -30.92
C ASP A 391 -5.14 1.56 -29.94
N ALA A 392 -4.79 1.50 -28.65
CA ALA A 392 -5.24 2.52 -27.71
C ALA A 392 -4.05 3.38 -27.21
N PRO A 393 -4.19 4.71 -27.22
CA PRO A 393 -3.17 5.58 -26.64
C PRO A 393 -3.00 5.28 -25.14
N MET A 394 -1.78 5.49 -24.61
CA MET A 394 -1.55 5.46 -23.16
C MET A 394 -2.60 6.31 -22.47
N LYS A 395 -3.37 5.69 -21.58
CA LYS A 395 -4.37 6.37 -20.79
C LYS A 395 -3.74 6.77 -19.46
N GLU A 396 -3.88 8.03 -19.10
CA GLU A 396 -3.61 8.48 -17.74
C GLU A 396 -4.76 8.00 -16.87
N PHE A 397 -4.46 7.14 -15.93
CA PHE A 397 -5.41 6.66 -14.93
C PHE A 397 -5.41 7.58 -13.72
N THR A 398 -6.51 7.57 -12.97
CA THR A 398 -6.59 8.29 -11.70
C THR A 398 -6.53 7.32 -10.51
N LEU A 399 -7.59 7.22 -9.77
CA LEU A 399 -7.76 6.28 -8.67
C LEU A 399 -9.03 5.48 -8.91
N SER A 400 -9.04 4.25 -8.47
CA SER A 400 -10.25 3.45 -8.56
C SER A 400 -11.25 3.83 -7.47
N LEU A 401 -12.51 3.59 -7.77
CA LEU A 401 -13.67 3.86 -6.94
C LEU A 401 -14.62 2.67 -7.06
N VAL A 402 -15.26 2.28 -5.99
CA VAL A 402 -16.27 1.22 -6.01
C VAL A 402 -17.55 1.73 -6.68
N LEU A 403 -17.99 0.99 -7.72
CA LEU A 403 -19.31 1.15 -8.34
C LEU A 403 -20.02 -0.20 -8.36
N THR A 404 -21.15 -0.27 -7.67
CA THR A 404 -22.03 -1.44 -7.66
C THR A 404 -23.48 -0.98 -7.57
N ASP A 405 -24.42 -1.88 -7.84
CA ASP A 405 -25.83 -1.62 -7.62
C ASP A 405 -26.23 -1.90 -6.17
N LYS A 406 -27.46 -1.57 -5.84
CA LYS A 406 -28.05 -1.81 -4.52
C LYS A 406 -28.01 -3.30 -4.10
N GLU A 407 -28.12 -4.21 -5.04
CA GLU A 407 -28.08 -5.65 -4.76
C GLU A 407 -26.65 -6.08 -4.44
N GLY A 408 -25.68 -5.65 -5.22
CA GLY A 408 -24.25 -5.86 -4.95
C GLY A 408 -23.81 -5.21 -3.63
N TYR A 409 -24.27 -3.98 -3.35
CA TYR A 409 -24.01 -3.29 -2.08
C TYR A 409 -24.55 -4.05 -0.86
N ASN A 410 -25.74 -4.67 -0.99
CA ASN A 410 -26.34 -5.46 0.08
C ASN A 410 -26.00 -6.97 -0.01
N LYS A 411 -25.19 -7.36 -0.98
CA LYS A 411 -24.79 -8.76 -1.15
C LYS A 411 -24.02 -9.22 0.10
N LYS A 412 -24.38 -10.40 0.57
CA LYS A 412 -23.54 -11.09 1.54
C LYS A 412 -22.28 -11.58 0.85
N THR A 413 -21.14 -11.24 1.42
CA THR A 413 -19.87 -11.82 1.03
C THR A 413 -19.86 -13.32 1.34
N ALA A 414 -18.86 -14.05 0.89
CA ALA A 414 -18.65 -15.45 1.23
C ALA A 414 -18.67 -15.75 2.75
N TRP A 415 -18.51 -14.71 3.56
CA TRP A 415 -18.50 -14.73 5.03
C TRP A 415 -19.86 -14.47 5.69
N ASP A 416 -20.96 -14.46 4.97
CA ASP A 416 -22.25 -13.98 5.49
C ASP A 416 -22.22 -12.53 6.00
N TYR A 417 -21.16 -11.79 5.68
CA TYR A 417 -21.01 -10.38 6.04
C TYR A 417 -21.53 -9.49 4.92
N LEU A 418 -22.34 -8.51 5.26
CA LEU A 418 -22.86 -7.59 4.25
C LEU A 418 -21.72 -6.66 3.80
N PHE A 419 -21.47 -6.58 2.49
CA PHE A 419 -20.55 -5.61 1.90
C PHE A 419 -20.81 -4.19 2.42
N SER A 420 -22.08 -3.79 2.47
CA SER A 420 -22.51 -2.51 2.99
C SER A 420 -21.95 -2.19 4.37
N LYS A 421 -21.88 -3.18 5.26
CA LYS A 421 -21.35 -2.93 6.61
C LYS A 421 -19.86 -2.57 6.62
N ALA A 422 -19.06 -3.24 5.79
CA ALA A 422 -17.65 -2.89 5.66
C ALA A 422 -17.47 -1.53 4.97
N TYR A 423 -18.25 -1.29 3.91
CA TYR A 423 -18.18 -0.06 3.15
C TYR A 423 -18.62 1.17 3.95
N ASP A 424 -19.67 1.05 4.76
CA ASP A 424 -20.20 2.15 5.58
C ASP A 424 -19.21 2.66 6.64
N PHE A 425 -18.19 1.86 6.98
CA PHE A 425 -17.14 2.25 7.92
C PHE A 425 -15.91 2.88 7.24
N THR A 426 -15.84 2.98 5.92
CA THR A 426 -14.74 3.72 5.28
C THR A 426 -14.88 5.21 5.54
N ASP A 427 -13.78 5.91 5.79
CA ASP A 427 -13.80 7.37 5.90
C ASP A 427 -14.36 8.00 4.64
N PHE A 428 -14.00 7.49 3.47
CA PHE A 428 -14.56 7.91 2.18
C PHE A 428 -16.10 7.84 2.16
N SER A 429 -16.68 6.69 2.57
CA SER A 429 -18.14 6.53 2.60
C SER A 429 -18.81 7.50 3.57
N ILE A 430 -18.24 7.65 4.77
CA ILE A 430 -18.76 8.52 5.83
C ILE A 430 -18.73 9.99 5.39
N ILE A 431 -17.61 10.43 4.82
CA ILE A 431 -17.40 11.85 4.45
C ILE A 431 -18.17 12.22 3.18
N THR A 432 -18.14 11.35 2.15
CA THR A 432 -18.72 11.65 0.84
C THR A 432 -20.18 11.28 0.69
N GLU A 433 -20.71 10.47 1.59
CA GLU A 433 -22.04 9.85 1.48
C GLU A 433 -22.18 8.96 0.21
N TRP A 434 -21.05 8.41 -0.29
CA TRP A 434 -21.04 7.58 -1.49
C TRP A 434 -21.92 6.34 -1.36
N ASN A 435 -22.02 5.77 -0.16
CA ASN A 435 -22.93 4.66 0.15
C ASN A 435 -24.40 4.96 -0.19
N LYS A 436 -24.85 6.22 -0.07
CA LYS A 436 -26.22 6.60 -0.45
C LYS A 436 -26.41 6.49 -1.96
N TRP A 437 -25.39 6.80 -2.76
CA TRP A 437 -25.40 6.56 -4.19
C TRP A 437 -25.48 5.07 -4.49
N LEU A 438 -24.64 4.25 -3.88
CA LEU A 438 -24.63 2.79 -4.09
C LEU A 438 -25.98 2.15 -3.69
N GLN A 439 -26.64 2.65 -2.64
CA GLN A 439 -27.97 2.22 -2.23
C GLN A 439 -29.08 2.66 -3.21
N THR A 440 -28.86 3.73 -3.96
CA THR A 440 -29.81 4.28 -4.92
C THR A 440 -29.66 3.62 -6.29
N ASN A 441 -28.43 3.29 -6.67
CA ASN A 441 -28.13 2.68 -7.96
C ASN A 441 -28.78 1.28 -8.08
N THR A 442 -29.43 1.02 -9.21
CA THR A 442 -30.07 -0.28 -9.52
C THR A 442 -29.44 -0.95 -10.74
N HIS A 443 -28.28 -0.50 -11.18
CA HIS A 443 -27.59 -1.00 -12.36
C HIS A 443 -26.17 -1.43 -11.99
N VAL A 444 -25.83 -2.68 -12.31
CA VAL A 444 -24.44 -3.16 -12.29
C VAL A 444 -23.83 -2.77 -13.63
N PRO A 445 -22.76 -1.94 -13.65
CA PRO A 445 -22.09 -1.64 -14.90
C PRO A 445 -21.61 -2.93 -15.58
N THR A 446 -21.93 -3.06 -16.86
CA THR A 446 -21.55 -4.23 -17.64
C THR A 446 -20.04 -4.29 -17.82
N ASP A 447 -19.51 -5.50 -17.96
CA ASP A 447 -18.09 -5.69 -18.19
C ASP A 447 -17.64 -4.98 -19.47
N ASN A 448 -16.93 -3.88 -19.32
CA ASN A 448 -16.25 -3.29 -20.44
C ASN A 448 -15.08 -4.22 -20.83
N PRO A 449 -15.06 -4.76 -22.07
CA PRO A 449 -14.04 -5.74 -22.51
C PRO A 449 -12.60 -5.18 -22.51
N THR A 450 -12.41 -3.93 -22.10
CA THR A 450 -11.10 -3.29 -21.98
C THR A 450 -10.41 -3.55 -20.62
N GLY A 451 -11.13 -4.14 -19.63
CA GLY A 451 -10.54 -4.50 -18.33
C GLY A 451 -9.64 -5.73 -18.41
N GLN A 452 -8.69 -5.82 -17.49
CA GLN A 452 -7.80 -6.98 -17.37
C GLN A 452 -8.57 -8.24 -16.96
N ILE A 453 -8.11 -9.39 -17.45
CA ILE A 453 -8.56 -10.71 -17.01
C ILE A 453 -7.56 -11.17 -15.94
N PHE A 454 -8.02 -11.43 -14.75
CA PHE A 454 -7.34 -12.25 -13.75
C PHE A 454 -8.09 -13.54 -13.57
#